data_f0e5367f30b2ce8e67dc502d3df3121f
#
_entry.id   f0e5367f30b2ce8e67dc502d3df3121f
#
_cell.length_a   1.000
_cell.length_b   1.000
_cell.length_c   1.000
_cell.angle_alpha   90.00
_cell.angle_beta   90.00
_cell.angle_gamma   90.00
#
_symmetry.space_group_name_H-M   'P 1'
#
loop_
_entity.id
_entity.type
_entity.pdbx_description
1 polymer ?
#
loop_
_entity_poly.entity_id
_entity_poly.type
_entity_poly.pdbx_seq_one_letter_code
_entity_poly.pdbx_strand_id
1 'polypeptide(L)'
;IASRMIQGRANCTLIHQSNQGLSAARNTGLEHAKGEYVTFIDSDDFIQEGTIEALLAVLDMHPEYDILEYPVVQHHGNKQCEKLLTFSEKAFTSARDYWLGGGYQHTYACNKYYRRRLFEGVRYPVGKVFEDAYTLPFLLAKAGVIGTTGRGLYYYTDNPQGITARAGGQELTHLLEAHLRHLAQWGTLTAAYYESLLNIQMDVYEATKAAPVLPVLPY
;
A
#
# COMPACT_ATOMS: atom_id res chain seq x y z
N ILE A 1 -26.25 -0.92 -6.86
CA ILE A 1 -26.14 0.13 -5.82
C ILE A 1 -25.31 1.29 -6.37
N ALA A 2 -24.06 1.07 -6.77
CA ALA A 2 -23.14 2.13 -7.25
C ALA A 2 -23.75 3.02 -8.34
N SER A 3 -24.39 2.43 -9.38
CA SER A 3 -25.03 3.19 -10.46
C SER A 3 -26.07 4.20 -9.99
N ARG A 4 -26.81 3.89 -8.91
CA ARG A 4 -27.77 4.83 -8.30
C ARG A 4 -27.08 5.93 -7.52
N MET A 5 -25.97 5.61 -6.83
CA MET A 5 -25.26 6.56 -5.98
C MET A 5 -24.54 7.65 -6.77
N ILE A 6 -24.07 7.33 -7.97
CA ILE A 6 -23.33 8.30 -8.82
C ILE A 6 -24.24 9.04 -9.81
N GLN A 7 -25.53 8.68 -9.88
CA GLN A 7 -26.47 9.33 -10.80
C GLN A 7 -26.52 10.84 -10.56
N GLY A 8 -26.28 11.62 -11.61
CA GLY A 8 -26.25 13.08 -11.53
C GLY A 8 -24.95 13.68 -10.99
N ARG A 9 -23.94 12.86 -10.65
CA ARG A 9 -22.62 13.34 -10.18
C ARG A 9 -21.62 13.34 -11.34
N ALA A 10 -21.35 14.50 -11.92
CA ALA A 10 -20.46 14.65 -13.08
C ALA A 10 -18.99 14.28 -12.79
N ASN A 11 -18.59 14.28 -11.51
CA ASN A 11 -17.23 13.94 -11.06
C ASN A 11 -17.07 12.46 -10.71
N CYS A 12 -18.12 11.64 -10.91
CA CYS A 12 -18.06 10.20 -10.63
C CYS A 12 -18.15 9.40 -11.92
N THR A 13 -17.29 8.41 -12.08
CA THR A 13 -17.30 7.47 -13.21
C THR A 13 -17.42 6.05 -12.70
N LEU A 14 -18.38 5.28 -13.23
CA LEU A 14 -18.52 3.86 -12.94
C LEU A 14 -17.99 3.06 -14.14
N ILE A 15 -17.05 2.17 -13.87
CA ILE A 15 -16.46 1.31 -14.87
C ILE A 15 -16.86 -0.13 -14.56
N HIS A 16 -17.46 -0.80 -15.53
CA HIS A 16 -17.77 -2.22 -15.45
C HIS A 16 -16.75 -3.01 -16.26
N GLN A 17 -16.14 -4.00 -15.63
CA GLN A 17 -15.21 -4.91 -16.29
C GLN A 17 -15.45 -6.36 -15.83
N SER A 18 -14.97 -7.34 -16.60
CA SER A 18 -14.89 -8.73 -16.15
C SER A 18 -13.95 -8.83 -14.93
N ASN A 19 -14.24 -9.74 -14.00
CA ASN A 19 -13.37 -9.94 -12.85
C ASN A 19 -12.01 -10.51 -13.28
N GLN A 20 -10.95 -9.73 -13.07
CA GLN A 20 -9.54 -10.08 -13.31
C GLN A 20 -8.70 -9.80 -12.06
N GLY A 21 -9.35 -9.67 -10.91
CA GLY A 21 -8.72 -9.41 -9.61
C GLY A 21 -8.46 -7.93 -9.31
N LEU A 22 -7.98 -7.68 -8.09
CA LEU A 22 -7.78 -6.34 -7.52
C LEU A 22 -6.79 -5.51 -8.34
N SER A 23 -5.65 -6.08 -8.72
CA SER A 23 -4.63 -5.41 -9.54
C SER A 23 -5.21 -4.87 -10.86
N ALA A 24 -6.01 -5.68 -11.55
CA ALA A 24 -6.64 -5.26 -12.80
C ALA A 24 -7.64 -4.12 -12.57
N ALA A 25 -8.42 -4.16 -11.49
CA ALA A 25 -9.35 -3.09 -11.13
C ALA A 25 -8.62 -1.77 -10.83
N ARG A 26 -7.55 -1.81 -10.04
CA ARG A 26 -6.71 -0.63 -9.75
C ARG A 26 -6.05 -0.07 -11.03
N ASN A 27 -5.53 -0.94 -11.90
CA ASN A 27 -4.93 -0.53 -13.17
C ASN A 27 -5.95 0.16 -14.08
N THR A 28 -7.17 -0.38 -14.18
CA THR A 28 -8.25 0.26 -14.93
C THR A 28 -8.60 1.63 -14.34
N GLY A 29 -8.67 1.75 -13.01
CA GLY A 29 -8.87 3.04 -12.33
C GLY A 29 -7.77 4.06 -12.68
N LEU A 30 -6.52 3.63 -12.69
CA LEU A 30 -5.35 4.47 -13.05
C LEU A 30 -5.43 4.98 -14.48
N GLU A 31 -5.88 4.17 -15.43
CA GLU A 31 -6.06 4.57 -16.85
C GLU A 31 -7.09 5.69 -17.03
N HIS A 32 -8.08 5.75 -16.13
CA HIS A 32 -9.14 6.75 -16.18
C HIS A 32 -8.90 7.95 -15.25
N ALA A 33 -7.93 7.83 -14.34
CA ALA A 33 -7.60 8.89 -13.40
C ALA A 33 -7.05 10.14 -14.12
N LYS A 34 -7.61 11.32 -13.79
CA LYS A 34 -7.23 12.62 -14.40
C LYS A 34 -6.64 13.59 -13.38
N GLY A 35 -6.81 13.32 -12.09
CA GLY A 35 -6.31 14.17 -11.01
C GLY A 35 -4.79 14.21 -10.96
N GLU A 36 -4.25 15.20 -10.29
CA GLU A 36 -2.82 15.32 -10.01
C GLU A 36 -2.35 14.22 -9.06
N TYR A 37 -3.18 13.89 -8.08
CA TYR A 37 -2.96 12.80 -7.14
C TYR A 37 -3.98 11.68 -7.33
N VAL A 38 -3.57 10.47 -6.95
CA VAL A 38 -4.39 9.26 -6.92
C VAL A 38 -4.32 8.66 -5.53
N THR A 39 -5.46 8.24 -5.00
CA THR A 39 -5.57 7.39 -3.81
C THR A 39 -6.52 6.24 -4.10
N PHE A 40 -6.45 5.20 -3.30
CA PHE A 40 -7.29 4.00 -3.45
C PHE A 40 -8.12 3.82 -2.17
N ILE A 41 -9.38 3.45 -2.35
CA ILE A 41 -10.26 3.05 -1.25
C ILE A 41 -10.85 1.70 -1.66
N ASP A 42 -10.59 0.68 -0.86
CA ASP A 42 -11.10 -0.65 -1.10
C ASP A 42 -12.60 -0.71 -0.76
N SER A 43 -13.36 -1.56 -1.43
CA SER A 43 -14.83 -1.55 -1.38
C SER A 43 -15.44 -1.98 -0.05
N ASP A 44 -14.68 -2.62 0.82
CA ASP A 44 -15.01 -3.07 2.17
C ASP A 44 -14.52 -2.11 3.26
N ASP A 45 -13.83 -1.04 2.86
CA ASP A 45 -13.23 -0.05 3.75
C ASP A 45 -13.96 1.29 3.70
N PHE A 46 -13.56 2.21 4.58
CA PHE A 46 -14.05 3.58 4.60
C PHE A 46 -13.01 4.55 5.17
N ILE A 47 -13.23 5.84 4.95
CA ILE A 47 -12.40 6.92 5.50
C ILE A 47 -13.22 7.76 6.48
N GLN A 48 -12.54 8.35 7.46
CA GLN A 48 -13.17 9.30 8.37
C GLN A 48 -13.65 10.54 7.59
N GLU A 49 -14.76 11.10 8.02
CA GLU A 49 -15.25 12.37 7.48
C GLU A 49 -14.20 13.48 7.63
N GLY A 50 -14.05 14.31 6.60
CA GLY A 50 -13.03 15.38 6.55
C GLY A 50 -11.60 14.91 6.22
N THR A 51 -11.38 13.60 6.03
CA THR A 51 -10.04 13.06 5.69
C THR A 51 -9.51 13.61 4.38
N ILE A 52 -10.34 13.64 3.33
CA ILE A 52 -9.90 14.11 1.99
C ILE A 52 -9.48 15.58 2.06
N GLU A 53 -10.30 16.42 2.69
CA GLU A 53 -10.04 17.85 2.85
C GLU A 53 -8.77 18.10 3.65
N ALA A 54 -8.58 17.36 4.75
CA ALA A 54 -7.38 17.49 5.59
C ALA A 54 -6.10 17.10 4.83
N LEU A 55 -6.14 16.03 4.02
CA LEU A 55 -5.00 15.57 3.25
C LEU A 55 -4.70 16.46 2.05
N LEU A 56 -5.71 16.97 1.36
CA LEU A 56 -5.52 17.97 0.31
C LEU A 56 -4.89 19.25 0.86
N ALA A 57 -5.30 19.71 2.06
CA ALA A 57 -4.67 20.86 2.70
C ALA A 57 -3.19 20.62 3.04
N VAL A 58 -2.79 19.38 3.39
CA VAL A 58 -1.38 19.03 3.57
C VAL A 58 -0.63 19.09 2.23
N LEU A 59 -1.21 18.53 1.17
CA LEU A 59 -0.60 18.53 -0.17
C LEU A 59 -0.49 19.95 -0.76
N ASP A 60 -1.43 20.84 -0.46
CA ASP A 60 -1.38 22.25 -0.86
C ASP A 60 -0.25 23.01 -0.13
N MET A 61 -0.01 22.69 1.14
CA MET A 61 1.12 23.25 1.91
C MET A 61 2.48 22.66 1.50
N HIS A 62 2.49 21.45 0.97
CA HIS A 62 3.68 20.69 0.60
C HIS A 62 3.60 20.19 -0.86
N PRO A 63 3.62 21.11 -1.84
CA PRO A 63 3.52 20.75 -3.25
C PRO A 63 4.69 19.89 -3.75
N GLU A 64 5.77 19.79 -2.98
CA GLU A 64 6.91 18.90 -3.27
C GLU A 64 6.62 17.42 -2.96
N TYR A 65 5.56 17.09 -2.21
CA TYR A 65 5.28 15.70 -1.88
C TYR A 65 4.79 14.92 -3.09
N ASP A 66 5.48 13.86 -3.40
CA ASP A 66 5.09 12.89 -4.43
C ASP A 66 4.23 11.77 -3.89
N ILE A 67 4.46 11.43 -2.64
CA ILE A 67 3.66 10.47 -1.87
C ILE A 67 3.37 11.12 -0.52
N LEU A 68 2.12 11.03 -0.07
CA LEU A 68 1.71 11.39 1.29
C LEU A 68 1.07 10.18 1.95
N GLU A 69 1.64 9.71 3.04
CA GLU A 69 1.10 8.63 3.86
C GLU A 69 0.39 9.19 5.09
N TYR A 70 -0.76 8.59 5.44
CA TYR A 70 -1.62 9.04 6.51
C TYR A 70 -2.13 7.88 7.38
N PRO A 71 -2.69 8.15 8.58
CA PRO A 71 -3.08 7.14 9.54
C PRO A 71 -4.06 6.11 9.00
N VAL A 72 -3.86 4.85 9.43
CA VAL A 72 -4.79 3.75 9.18
C VAL A 72 -5.08 3.01 10.48
N VAL A 73 -6.33 2.68 10.72
CA VAL A 73 -6.75 1.82 11.82
C VAL A 73 -7.25 0.49 11.28
N GLN A 74 -6.73 -0.60 11.82
CA GLN A 74 -7.27 -1.94 11.59
C GLN A 74 -8.52 -2.11 12.45
N HIS A 75 -9.68 -2.13 11.80
CA HIS A 75 -10.99 -2.20 12.44
C HIS A 75 -11.51 -3.64 12.49
N HIS A 76 -11.46 -4.24 13.66
CA HIS A 76 -11.89 -5.62 13.91
C HIS A 76 -13.33 -5.74 14.43
N GLY A 77 -14.21 -4.78 14.12
CA GLY A 77 -15.59 -4.76 14.61
C GLY A 77 -15.75 -4.45 16.10
N ASN A 78 -14.65 -4.30 16.83
CA ASN A 78 -14.62 -3.91 18.24
C ASN A 78 -13.47 -2.93 18.49
N LYS A 79 -13.79 -1.74 19.01
CA LYS A 79 -12.81 -0.68 19.31
C LYS A 79 -11.67 -1.10 20.23
N GLN A 80 -11.89 -2.10 21.09
CA GLN A 80 -10.84 -2.60 21.99
C GLN A 80 -9.75 -3.41 21.26
N CYS A 81 -10.04 -3.90 20.07
CA CYS A 81 -9.12 -4.68 19.24
C CYS A 81 -8.49 -3.84 18.11
N GLU A 82 -8.86 -2.57 17.99
CA GLU A 82 -8.33 -1.68 16.94
C GLU A 82 -6.85 -1.43 17.13
N LYS A 83 -6.10 -1.52 16.04
CA LYS A 83 -4.69 -1.13 15.98
C LYS A 83 -4.55 0.10 15.10
N LEU A 84 -4.19 1.22 15.74
CA LEU A 84 -3.93 2.47 15.04
C LEU A 84 -2.45 2.53 14.65
N LEU A 85 -2.20 2.63 13.34
CA LEU A 85 -0.92 3.07 12.79
C LEU A 85 -1.03 4.57 12.50
N THR A 86 -0.23 5.36 13.16
CA THR A 86 -0.18 6.82 12.98
C THR A 86 1.24 7.29 12.71
N PHE A 87 1.37 8.48 12.13
CA PHE A 87 2.64 9.05 11.72
C PHE A 87 2.81 10.47 12.27
N SER A 88 4.05 10.85 12.53
CA SER A 88 4.41 12.26 12.73
C SER A 88 4.52 12.97 11.38
N GLU A 89 4.38 14.30 11.38
CA GLU A 89 4.68 15.13 10.23
C GLU A 89 6.17 15.00 9.90
N LYS A 90 6.49 14.40 8.76
CA LYS A 90 7.86 14.18 8.32
C LYS A 90 7.96 14.13 6.81
N ALA A 91 9.07 14.62 6.27
CA ALA A 91 9.43 14.50 4.87
C ALA A 91 10.71 13.65 4.72
N PHE A 92 10.67 12.71 3.79
CA PHE A 92 11.81 11.89 3.40
C PHE A 92 12.18 12.23 1.96
N THR A 93 13.43 12.61 1.76
CA THR A 93 14.01 12.83 0.42
C THR A 93 14.74 11.59 -0.10
N SER A 94 14.71 10.51 0.66
CA SER A 94 15.30 9.21 0.35
C SER A 94 14.25 8.12 0.50
N ALA A 95 13.94 7.44 -0.59
CA ALA A 95 13.07 6.26 -0.61
C ALA A 95 13.58 5.16 0.32
N ARG A 96 14.93 4.99 0.38
CA ARG A 96 15.57 4.03 1.26
C ARG A 96 15.34 4.36 2.73
N ASP A 97 15.49 5.63 3.11
CA ASP A 97 15.32 6.05 4.52
C ASP A 97 13.87 5.92 4.97
N TYR A 98 12.90 6.23 4.09
CA TYR A 98 11.49 5.94 4.33
C TYR A 98 11.25 4.44 4.52
N TRP A 99 11.77 3.60 3.60
CA TRP A 99 11.59 2.16 3.63
C TRP A 99 12.19 1.55 4.89
N LEU A 100 13.47 1.80 5.17
CA LEU A 100 14.17 1.29 6.35
C LEU A 100 13.69 1.91 7.67
N GLY A 101 13.04 3.06 7.62
CA GLY A 101 12.38 3.72 8.75
C GLY A 101 11.04 3.09 9.15
N GLY A 102 10.63 1.99 8.48
CA GLY A 102 9.39 1.26 8.77
C GLY A 102 8.43 1.14 7.59
N GLY A 103 8.64 1.85 6.48
CA GLY A 103 7.77 1.81 5.29
C GLY A 103 7.53 0.40 4.75
N TYR A 104 8.45 -0.52 4.96
CA TYR A 104 8.31 -1.92 4.58
C TYR A 104 7.20 -2.68 5.34
N GLN A 105 6.75 -2.18 6.50
CA GLN A 105 5.71 -2.80 7.31
C GLN A 105 4.29 -2.39 6.89
N HIS A 106 4.18 -1.30 6.14
CA HIS A 106 2.90 -0.71 5.75
C HIS A 106 2.87 -0.30 4.28
N THR A 107 3.05 -1.31 3.44
CA THR A 107 3.07 -1.14 1.97
C THR A 107 1.69 -0.85 1.37
N TYR A 108 0.65 -0.72 2.20
CA TYR A 108 -0.76 -0.53 1.78
C TYR A 108 -0.91 0.56 0.73
N ALA A 109 -1.69 0.26 -0.30
CA ALA A 109 -2.03 1.25 -1.32
C ALA A 109 -3.04 2.28 -0.80
N CYS A 110 -3.91 1.89 0.12
CA CYS A 110 -5.10 2.62 0.53
C CYS A 110 -4.84 3.84 1.43
N ASN A 111 -3.77 3.83 2.25
CA ASN A 111 -3.46 4.93 3.17
C ASN A 111 -2.40 5.90 2.60
N LYS A 112 -2.39 6.06 1.29
CA LYS A 112 -1.44 6.95 0.61
C LYS A 112 -2.11 7.74 -0.52
N TYR A 113 -1.66 8.98 -0.67
CA TYR A 113 -1.87 9.77 -1.88
C TYR A 113 -0.59 9.71 -2.70
N TYR A 114 -0.73 9.44 -3.97
CA TYR A 114 0.37 9.31 -4.91
C TYR A 114 0.25 10.36 -6.01
N ARG A 115 1.30 11.09 -6.29
CA ARG A 115 1.34 11.92 -7.50
C ARG A 115 1.17 11.01 -8.72
N ARG A 116 0.12 11.25 -9.52
CA ARG A 116 -0.29 10.35 -10.62
C ARG A 116 0.84 10.00 -11.59
N ARG A 117 1.78 10.93 -11.85
CA ARG A 117 2.95 10.70 -12.72
C ARG A 117 3.84 9.53 -12.26
N LEU A 118 3.82 9.16 -10.99
CA LEU A 118 4.59 8.03 -10.49
C LEU A 118 4.16 6.70 -11.13
N PHE A 119 2.89 6.60 -11.55
CA PHE A 119 2.36 5.42 -12.23
C PHE A 119 2.66 5.35 -13.73
N GLU A 120 3.39 6.31 -14.30
CA GLU A 120 3.85 6.22 -15.68
C GLU A 120 4.80 5.03 -15.85
N GLY A 121 4.38 4.02 -16.62
CA GLY A 121 5.13 2.76 -16.79
C GLY A 121 5.13 1.84 -15.56
N VAL A 122 4.39 2.15 -14.50
CA VAL A 122 4.20 1.29 -13.32
C VAL A 122 2.75 0.84 -13.27
N ARG A 123 2.54 -0.47 -13.05
CA ARG A 123 1.21 -1.09 -12.91
C ARG A 123 1.24 -2.12 -11.78
N TYR A 124 0.08 -2.30 -11.16
CA TYR A 124 -0.11 -3.41 -10.22
C TYR A 124 -0.02 -4.75 -10.95
N PRO A 125 0.75 -5.73 -10.43
CA PRO A 125 0.94 -7.03 -11.09
C PRO A 125 -0.35 -7.86 -11.02
N VAL A 126 -0.94 -8.17 -12.17
CA VAL A 126 -2.13 -9.02 -12.25
C VAL A 126 -1.77 -10.46 -11.85
N GLY A 127 -2.64 -11.10 -11.04
CA GLY A 127 -2.44 -12.47 -10.56
C GLY A 127 -1.51 -12.62 -9.35
N LYS A 128 -1.03 -11.51 -8.79
CA LYS A 128 -0.27 -11.51 -7.53
C LYS A 128 -1.15 -11.05 -6.37
N VAL A 129 -1.00 -11.69 -5.23
CA VAL A 129 -1.50 -11.19 -3.93
C VAL A 129 -0.37 -10.37 -3.31
N PHE A 130 -0.70 -9.40 -2.47
CA PHE A 130 0.24 -8.37 -1.96
C PHE A 130 0.84 -7.52 -3.09
N GLU A 131 0.02 -7.17 -4.05
CA GLU A 131 0.37 -6.39 -5.24
C GLU A 131 0.88 -4.99 -4.89
N ASP A 132 0.47 -4.45 -3.76
CA ASP A 132 0.94 -3.18 -3.20
C ASP A 132 2.41 -3.27 -2.76
N ALA A 133 2.81 -4.36 -2.08
CA ALA A 133 4.20 -4.62 -1.73
C ALA A 133 5.10 -4.74 -2.98
N TYR A 134 4.57 -5.28 -4.08
CA TYR A 134 5.28 -5.30 -5.37
C TYR A 134 5.42 -3.93 -6.00
N THR A 135 4.37 -3.10 -5.88
CA THR A 135 4.24 -1.86 -6.65
C THR A 135 4.92 -0.68 -5.96
N LEU A 136 4.74 -0.55 -4.63
CA LEU A 136 5.20 0.60 -3.86
C LEU A 136 6.69 0.97 -4.10
N PRO A 137 7.63 0.05 -4.15
CA PRO A 137 9.03 0.41 -4.34
C PRO A 137 9.38 0.99 -5.71
N PHE A 138 8.64 0.62 -6.74
CA PHE A 138 8.81 1.28 -8.04
C PHE A 138 8.29 2.72 -7.99
N LEU A 139 7.25 3.00 -7.20
CA LEU A 139 6.75 4.34 -6.97
C LEU A 139 7.73 5.14 -6.11
N LEU A 140 8.27 4.53 -5.03
CA LEU A 140 9.28 5.14 -4.17
C LEU A 140 10.56 5.51 -4.95
N ALA A 141 10.99 4.65 -5.89
CA ALA A 141 12.17 4.91 -6.72
C ALA A 141 12.00 6.14 -7.64
N LYS A 142 10.75 6.54 -7.94
CA LYS A 142 10.42 7.69 -8.76
C LYS A 142 10.05 8.92 -7.94
N ALA A 143 9.75 8.75 -6.66
CA ALA A 143 9.37 9.83 -5.78
C ALA A 143 10.59 10.65 -5.36
N GLY A 144 10.49 11.98 -5.45
CA GLY A 144 11.49 12.90 -4.94
C GLY A 144 11.32 13.12 -3.44
N VAL A 145 10.07 13.30 -2.98
CA VAL A 145 9.76 13.52 -1.57
C VAL A 145 8.57 12.67 -1.15
N ILE A 146 8.73 11.96 -0.03
CA ILE A 146 7.68 11.19 0.60
C ILE A 146 7.33 11.88 1.93
N GLY A 147 6.09 12.37 2.04
CA GLY A 147 5.55 12.97 3.26
C GLY A 147 4.79 11.94 4.09
N THR A 148 4.82 12.12 5.41
CA THR A 148 3.90 11.45 6.35
C THR A 148 3.17 12.49 7.17
N THR A 149 1.94 12.20 7.59
CA THR A 149 1.11 13.11 8.40
C THR A 149 0.30 12.34 9.44
N GLY A 150 -0.03 12.99 10.56
CA GLY A 150 -0.98 12.48 11.54
C GLY A 150 -2.44 12.85 11.23
N ARG A 151 -2.71 13.52 10.10
CA ARG A 151 -4.05 14.00 9.72
C ARG A 151 -4.79 12.95 8.89
N GLY A 152 -6.13 12.97 8.99
CA GLY A 152 -6.99 12.01 8.30
C GLY A 152 -6.94 10.62 8.91
N LEU A 153 -7.84 9.74 8.51
CA LEU A 153 -7.89 8.37 9.00
C LEU A 153 -8.56 7.45 7.99
N TYR A 154 -7.91 6.34 7.69
CA TYR A 154 -8.45 5.24 6.92
C TYR A 154 -8.86 4.11 7.86
N TYR A 155 -10.04 3.55 7.66
CA TYR A 155 -10.53 2.37 8.38
C TYR A 155 -10.38 1.14 7.50
N TYR A 156 -9.37 0.34 7.81
CA TYR A 156 -9.16 -0.97 7.19
C TYR A 156 -10.02 -1.99 7.91
N THR A 157 -11.09 -2.42 7.27
CA THR A 157 -12.08 -3.35 7.85
C THR A 157 -11.59 -4.78 7.79
N ASP A 158 -11.59 -5.47 8.92
CA ASP A 158 -11.27 -6.90 8.95
C ASP A 158 -12.35 -7.70 8.21
N ASN A 159 -11.94 -8.31 7.10
CA ASN A 159 -12.78 -9.12 6.27
C ASN A 159 -12.28 -10.58 6.27
N PRO A 160 -12.87 -11.49 7.06
CA PRO A 160 -12.44 -12.89 7.10
C PRO A 160 -12.51 -13.62 5.76
N GLN A 161 -13.26 -13.06 4.81
CA GLN A 161 -13.35 -13.57 3.44
C GLN A 161 -12.46 -12.80 2.45
N GLY A 162 -11.74 -11.79 2.92
CA GLY A 162 -10.84 -10.98 2.13
C GLY A 162 -9.63 -11.78 1.60
N ILE A 163 -8.98 -11.20 0.60
CA ILE A 163 -7.81 -11.81 -0.05
C ILE A 163 -6.70 -12.03 0.98
N THR A 164 -6.41 -11.05 1.81
CA THR A 164 -5.35 -11.10 2.82
C THR A 164 -5.65 -12.13 3.92
N ALA A 165 -6.91 -12.23 4.37
CA ALA A 165 -7.31 -13.19 5.40
C ALA A 165 -7.26 -14.65 4.90
N ARG A 166 -7.40 -14.85 3.59
CA ARG A 166 -7.30 -16.17 2.94
C ARG A 166 -5.91 -16.47 2.42
N ALA A 167 -5.00 -15.51 2.44
CA ALA A 167 -3.65 -15.69 1.98
C ALA A 167 -2.96 -16.76 2.85
N GLY A 168 -2.64 -17.88 2.25
CA GLY A 168 -1.90 -18.99 2.84
C GLY A 168 -0.45 -18.96 2.39
N GLY A 169 0.25 -20.07 2.64
CA GLY A 169 1.67 -20.12 2.40
C GLY A 169 2.13 -19.88 0.97
N GLN A 170 1.31 -20.22 -0.02
CA GLN A 170 1.68 -19.96 -1.42
C GLN A 170 1.56 -18.47 -1.75
N GLU A 171 0.58 -17.79 -1.21
CA GLU A 171 0.43 -16.34 -1.37
C GLU A 171 1.51 -15.56 -0.63
N LEU A 172 1.96 -16.03 0.55
CA LEU A 172 3.08 -15.44 1.28
C LEU A 172 4.41 -15.51 0.50
N THR A 173 4.55 -16.46 -0.44
CA THR A 173 5.69 -16.45 -1.37
C THR A 173 5.73 -15.18 -2.20
N HIS A 174 4.56 -14.64 -2.58
CA HIS A 174 4.48 -13.39 -3.30
C HIS A 174 4.99 -12.20 -2.47
N LEU A 175 4.63 -12.15 -1.17
CA LEU A 175 5.13 -11.11 -0.28
C LEU A 175 6.65 -11.19 -0.11
N LEU A 176 7.18 -12.40 0.13
CA LEU A 176 8.62 -12.61 0.21
C LEU A 176 9.35 -12.21 -1.08
N GLU A 177 8.82 -12.62 -2.23
CA GLU A 177 9.36 -12.25 -3.56
C GLU A 177 9.40 -10.74 -3.76
N ALA A 178 8.33 -10.03 -3.36
CA ALA A 178 8.28 -8.58 -3.43
C ALA A 178 9.41 -7.95 -2.62
N HIS A 179 9.59 -8.36 -1.37
CA HIS A 179 10.66 -7.86 -0.51
C HIS A 179 12.06 -8.21 -1.02
N LEU A 180 12.28 -9.40 -1.55
CA LEU A 180 13.58 -9.80 -2.12
C LEU A 180 13.97 -8.94 -3.34
N ARG A 181 13.00 -8.52 -4.16
CA ARG A 181 13.25 -7.58 -5.26
C ARG A 181 13.75 -6.23 -4.75
N HIS A 182 13.22 -5.75 -3.61
CA HIS A 182 13.67 -4.49 -3.01
C HIS A 182 15.06 -4.62 -2.44
N LEU A 183 15.32 -5.74 -1.79
CA LEU A 183 16.64 -6.04 -1.28
C LEU A 183 17.70 -6.01 -2.39
N ALA A 184 17.38 -6.61 -3.55
CA ALA A 184 18.22 -6.56 -4.73
C ALA A 184 18.43 -5.13 -5.27
N GLN A 185 17.44 -4.26 -5.14
CA GLN A 185 17.49 -2.89 -5.63
C GLN A 185 18.29 -1.96 -4.71
N TRP A 186 18.14 -2.08 -3.39
CA TRP A 186 18.73 -1.16 -2.41
C TRP A 186 19.88 -1.71 -1.59
N GLY A 187 20.13 -3.03 -1.65
CA GLY A 187 21.33 -3.69 -1.17
C GLY A 187 21.63 -3.60 0.33
N THR A 188 20.74 -3.02 1.14
CA THR A 188 20.98 -2.79 2.57
C THR A 188 19.85 -3.34 3.40
N LEU A 189 20.23 -4.08 4.46
CA LEU A 189 19.31 -4.58 5.48
C LEU A 189 19.66 -3.91 6.82
N THR A 190 18.62 -3.47 7.52
CA THR A 190 18.72 -3.27 8.97
C THR A 190 18.38 -4.59 9.66
N ALA A 191 18.84 -4.77 10.91
CA ALA A 191 18.49 -5.96 11.69
C ALA A 191 16.97 -6.17 11.78
N ALA A 192 16.20 -5.09 12.03
CA ALA A 192 14.75 -5.14 12.13
C ALA A 192 14.09 -5.54 10.80
N TYR A 193 14.60 -5.03 9.66
CA TYR A 193 14.05 -5.43 8.36
C TYR A 193 14.39 -6.89 8.03
N TYR A 194 15.61 -7.33 8.35
CA TYR A 194 16.00 -8.73 8.16
C TYR A 194 15.16 -9.69 9.02
N GLU A 195 14.91 -9.34 10.28
CA GLU A 195 14.03 -10.10 11.17
C GLU A 195 12.61 -10.21 10.60
N SER A 196 12.07 -9.12 10.06
CA SER A 196 10.77 -9.13 9.38
C SER A 196 10.75 -10.09 8.18
N LEU A 197 11.81 -10.09 7.37
CA LEU A 197 11.94 -11.01 6.24
C LEU A 197 12.08 -12.46 6.67
N LEU A 198 12.81 -12.71 7.77
CA LEU A 198 12.92 -14.07 8.34
C LEU A 198 11.56 -14.61 8.78
N ASN A 199 10.74 -13.79 9.43
CA ASN A 199 9.40 -14.20 9.84
C ASN A 199 8.54 -14.57 8.62
N ILE A 200 8.53 -13.74 7.57
CA ILE A 200 7.81 -14.07 6.33
C ILE A 200 8.36 -15.38 5.71
N GLN A 201 9.67 -15.55 5.70
CA GLN A 201 10.29 -16.78 5.16
C GLN A 201 9.93 -18.02 5.98
N MET A 202 9.86 -17.90 7.30
CA MET A 202 9.43 -19.01 8.17
C MET A 202 7.99 -19.41 7.88
N ASP A 203 7.08 -18.45 7.76
CA ASP A 203 5.68 -18.69 7.40
C ASP A 203 5.57 -19.39 6.03
N VAL A 204 6.34 -18.93 5.05
CA VAL A 204 6.44 -19.57 3.72
C VAL A 204 6.95 -21.00 3.84
N TYR A 205 8.02 -21.24 4.63
CA TYR A 205 8.58 -22.57 4.83
C TYR A 205 7.59 -23.52 5.53
N GLU A 206 6.92 -23.04 6.57
CA GLU A 206 5.94 -23.85 7.28
C GLU A 206 4.82 -24.32 6.36
N ALA A 207 4.37 -23.44 5.49
CA ALA A 207 3.26 -23.71 4.59
C ALA A 207 3.64 -24.50 3.33
N THR A 208 4.84 -24.28 2.76
CA THR A 208 5.21 -24.83 1.45
C THR A 208 6.37 -25.84 1.51
N LYS A 209 7.13 -25.85 2.61
CA LYS A 209 8.41 -26.56 2.76
C LYS A 209 9.47 -26.16 1.71
N ALA A 210 9.30 -24.99 1.09
CA ALA A 210 10.26 -24.45 0.13
C ALA A 210 11.57 -24.09 0.84
N ALA A 211 12.70 -24.34 0.17
CA ALA A 211 14.02 -24.01 0.71
C ALA A 211 14.13 -22.50 1.01
N PRO A 212 14.80 -22.10 2.10
CA PRO A 212 15.07 -20.70 2.39
C PRO A 212 15.82 -19.99 1.27
N VAL A 213 15.44 -18.76 0.97
CA VAL A 213 16.01 -17.95 -0.13
C VAL A 213 16.69 -16.68 0.36
N LEU A 214 16.53 -16.31 1.65
CA LEU A 214 17.19 -15.14 2.20
C LEU A 214 18.71 -15.35 2.25
N PRO A 215 19.49 -14.32 1.88
CA PRO A 215 20.93 -14.38 2.03
C PRO A 215 21.33 -14.50 3.51
N VAL A 216 22.30 -15.34 3.81
CA VAL A 216 22.93 -15.37 5.12
C VAL A 216 23.74 -14.08 5.28
N LEU A 217 23.39 -13.27 6.27
CA LEU A 217 24.20 -12.09 6.59
C LEU A 217 25.51 -12.56 7.26
N PRO A 218 26.66 -12.06 6.83
CA PRO A 218 27.88 -12.26 7.60
C PRO A 218 27.72 -11.57 8.97
N TYR A 219 27.99 -12.31 10.03
CA TYR A 219 28.06 -11.78 11.39
C TYR A 219 29.25 -10.83 11.55
#